data_e9ae42d438819f22ef2b09af4adc75fd
#
_entry.id   e9ae42d438819f22ef2b09af4adc75fd
#
_cell.length_a   1.000
_cell.length_b   1.000
_cell.length_c   1.000
_cell.angle_alpha   90.00
_cell.angle_beta   90.00
_cell.angle_gamma   90.00
#
_symmetry.space_group_name_H-M   'P 1'
#
loop_
_entity.id
_entity.type
_entity.pdbx_description
1 polymer ?
#
loop_
_entity_poly.entity_id
_entity_poly.type
_entity_poly.pdbx_seq_one_letter_code
_entity_poly.pdbx_strand_id
1 'polypeptide(L)'
;MTRGLLISVGQHSDKGRKPVNQDFHGVLIPEEPLLSLKGIAAVLADGISSSTVSQIASESAVKSFLMDYYCTSESWTVKTSARRVLEATNSWLHAQTRKSQYAYDRDKGYVCTLSAMVIKAATAHIFHVGDCRIYRLAGKALEQLTDDHRIIVSSEQTYLGRALGINPQLEIDYQTVEIQAGDTFLLATDGAYEFVDARFVTSAINEHAAELDGAAKAIVEEAYRRGSDDNITVQILRIDAVPEETGVFDRTSTLPLPPLLEPRAMFDGYRIIREIHGSSRSHIYLAVDAETEETVALKIPSIDLRDNQAYLKRFLMEEWIARRIDSPYVLKPRSRSTRRNYLYVATEFVEGQTLRQWMLDNPRPDLETVRRIIEQIATGLRAFHRMEMLHQDLRPDNVLIDKTGTAKIIDFGSVRVAGVAEAAPRAADAEILGTVQYTAPEYFLGQGGSPRSDMFSLAAICYQMLTGHLPYGAQLAKIRGRSDAWKLRYRPAIDAERGIPGWIDGALRKALHPDPYKRHEDMSEFVFELRNPNPAYLNTRITPLLERNPLMFWKLTSAALACAVVVLLALLHAR
;
A
#
# COMPACT_ATOMS: atom_id res chain seq x y z
N MET A 1 21.35 22.37 -4.30
CA MET A 1 21.50 20.90 -4.24
C MET A 1 20.66 20.46 -3.06
N THR A 2 19.50 19.87 -3.28
CA THR A 2 18.69 19.26 -2.23
C THR A 2 19.51 18.15 -1.58
N ARG A 3 19.76 18.27 -0.28
CA ARG A 3 20.48 17.24 0.48
C ARG A 3 19.54 16.04 0.59
N GLY A 4 19.99 14.85 0.12
CA GLY A 4 19.29 13.59 0.35
C GLY A 4 19.31 13.19 1.83
N LEU A 5 18.74 12.03 2.16
CA LEU A 5 18.85 11.44 3.48
C LEU A 5 20.33 11.09 3.75
N LEU A 6 20.89 11.65 4.84
CA LEU A 6 22.26 11.38 5.28
C LEU A 6 22.25 11.00 6.75
N ILE A 7 23.00 9.96 7.09
CA ILE A 7 23.20 9.53 8.48
C ILE A 7 24.68 9.28 8.77
N SER A 8 25.07 9.49 10.02
CA SER A 8 26.33 8.98 10.59
C SER A 8 26.03 7.76 11.43
N VAL A 9 26.88 6.74 11.32
CA VAL A 9 26.73 5.45 12.02
C VAL A 9 27.94 5.22 12.91
N GLY A 10 27.71 4.73 14.11
CA GLY A 10 28.72 4.17 14.99
C GLY A 10 28.27 2.83 15.53
N GLN A 11 29.14 1.82 15.54
CA GLN A 11 28.77 0.49 15.99
C GLN A 11 29.94 -0.26 16.60
N HIS A 12 29.65 -1.01 17.66
CA HIS A 12 30.62 -1.88 18.29
C HIS A 12 29.92 -3.08 18.92
N SER A 13 30.54 -4.27 18.78
CA SER A 13 30.07 -5.50 19.40
C SER A 13 31.24 -6.27 19.97
N ASP A 14 31.07 -6.74 21.19
CA ASP A 14 32.07 -7.57 21.87
C ASP A 14 31.39 -8.79 22.52
N LYS A 15 32.07 -9.92 22.52
CA LYS A 15 31.56 -11.15 23.16
C LYS A 15 31.44 -11.04 24.69
N GLY A 16 32.00 -9.99 25.27
CA GLY A 16 32.07 -9.82 26.72
C GLY A 16 32.79 -10.99 27.41
N ARG A 17 32.19 -11.52 28.45
CA ARG A 17 32.69 -12.67 29.21
C ARG A 17 32.24 -14.02 28.67
N LYS A 18 31.38 -14.04 27.66
CA LYS A 18 30.91 -15.29 27.04
C LYS A 18 31.99 -15.89 26.11
N PRO A 19 31.95 -17.21 25.87
CA PRO A 19 32.90 -17.88 24.97
C PRO A 19 32.67 -17.46 23.49
N VAL A 20 31.42 -17.18 23.12
CA VAL A 20 30.98 -16.86 21.74
C VAL A 20 30.15 -15.61 21.79
N ASN A 21 30.26 -14.78 20.75
CA ASN A 21 29.34 -13.68 20.53
C ASN A 21 28.09 -14.20 19.80
N GLN A 22 26.94 -14.12 20.43
CA GLN A 22 25.64 -14.54 19.92
C GLN A 22 24.83 -13.35 19.40
N ASP A 23 25.33 -12.11 19.63
CA ASP A 23 24.80 -10.90 19.04
C ASP A 23 25.23 -10.77 17.57
N PHE A 24 24.38 -10.17 16.77
CA PHE A 24 24.71 -9.75 15.42
C PHE A 24 24.02 -8.43 15.08
N HIS A 25 24.68 -7.61 14.27
CA HIS A 25 24.18 -6.30 13.90
C HIS A 25 24.63 -5.90 12.49
N GLY A 26 23.97 -4.89 11.91
CA GLY A 26 24.38 -4.34 10.63
C GLY A 26 23.55 -3.13 10.23
N VAL A 27 24.14 -2.34 9.34
CA VAL A 27 23.49 -1.18 8.71
C VAL A 27 23.73 -1.28 7.20
N LEU A 28 22.68 -1.00 6.41
CA LEU A 28 22.79 -0.91 4.96
C LEU A 28 22.28 0.45 4.49
N ILE A 29 23.18 1.20 3.86
CA ILE A 29 22.91 2.49 3.21
C ILE A 29 22.98 2.26 1.71
N PRO A 30 21.85 2.12 1.02
CA PRO A 30 21.86 1.84 -0.42
C PRO A 30 22.15 3.11 -1.23
N GLU A 31 22.55 2.93 -2.47
CA GLU A 31 22.62 4.01 -3.46
C GLU A 31 21.24 4.34 -4.03
N GLU A 32 21.13 5.51 -4.70
CA GLU A 32 19.92 5.84 -5.45
C GLU A 32 19.71 4.90 -6.66
N PRO A 33 18.47 4.49 -6.97
CA PRO A 33 17.21 4.99 -6.44
C PRO A 33 16.70 4.28 -5.16
N LEU A 34 17.39 3.24 -4.70
CA LEU A 34 16.93 2.44 -3.55
C LEU A 34 16.91 3.26 -2.25
N LEU A 35 17.81 4.21 -2.09
CA LEU A 35 17.82 5.10 -0.92
C LEU A 35 16.51 5.87 -0.79
N SER A 36 16.03 6.47 -1.86
CA SER A 36 14.75 7.19 -1.87
C SER A 36 13.54 6.26 -1.79
N LEU A 37 13.61 5.06 -2.39
CA LEU A 37 12.47 4.12 -2.47
C LEU A 37 12.33 3.26 -1.23
N LYS A 38 13.44 2.84 -0.62
CA LYS A 38 13.48 1.87 0.48
C LYS A 38 14.05 2.45 1.78
N GLY A 39 14.84 3.54 1.71
CA GLY A 39 15.49 4.12 2.88
C GLY A 39 16.73 3.38 3.32
N ILE A 40 17.20 3.67 4.55
CA ILE A 40 18.36 3.08 5.21
C ILE A 40 17.86 2.10 6.27
N ALA A 41 18.45 0.91 6.36
CA ALA A 41 18.08 -0.09 7.35
C ALA A 41 19.21 -0.35 8.34
N ALA A 42 18.91 -0.34 9.64
CA ALA A 42 19.77 -0.77 10.73
C ALA A 42 19.08 -1.89 11.51
N VAL A 43 19.82 -2.92 11.88
CA VAL A 43 19.28 -4.12 12.53
C VAL A 43 20.23 -4.62 13.60
N LEU A 44 19.66 -5.00 14.74
CA LEU A 44 20.35 -5.63 15.87
C LEU A 44 19.56 -6.88 16.28
N ALA A 45 20.25 -7.98 16.53
CA ALA A 45 19.68 -9.23 17.03
C ALA A 45 20.59 -9.83 18.10
N ASP A 46 19.95 -10.36 19.15
CA ASP A 46 20.60 -11.07 20.25
C ASP A 46 20.13 -12.53 20.23
N GLY A 47 21.08 -13.45 20.23
CA GLY A 47 20.83 -14.89 20.25
C GLY A 47 20.68 -15.39 21.68
N ILE A 48 19.58 -16.10 21.98
CA ILE A 48 19.31 -16.57 23.34
C ILE A 48 20.47 -17.39 23.93
N SER A 49 20.91 -17.03 25.13
CA SER A 49 22.10 -17.60 25.82
C SER A 49 21.99 -19.10 26.10
N SER A 50 20.77 -19.67 26.20
CA SER A 50 20.54 -21.10 26.42
C SER A 50 20.83 -21.98 25.21
N SER A 51 20.96 -21.40 24.02
CA SER A 51 21.15 -22.12 22.75
C SER A 51 22.59 -22.03 22.24
N THR A 52 23.13 -23.15 21.78
CA THR A 52 24.45 -23.21 21.13
C THR A 52 24.40 -22.88 19.64
N VAL A 53 23.22 -22.67 19.07
CA VAL A 53 22.98 -22.34 17.65
C VAL A 53 22.32 -20.97 17.45
N SER A 54 22.09 -20.23 18.52
CA SER A 54 21.47 -18.89 18.47
C SER A 54 22.34 -17.85 17.76
N GLN A 55 23.65 -17.99 17.77
CA GLN A 55 24.58 -17.20 16.94
C GLN A 55 24.21 -17.30 15.44
N ILE A 56 23.88 -18.50 14.98
CA ILE A 56 23.45 -18.70 13.58
C ILE A 56 22.09 -18.03 13.34
N ALA A 57 21.21 -18.03 14.35
CA ALA A 57 19.91 -17.41 14.25
C ALA A 57 20.02 -15.89 14.15
N SER A 58 20.77 -15.23 15.05
CA SER A 58 20.97 -13.78 15.04
C SER A 58 21.66 -13.30 13.75
N GLU A 59 22.73 -13.99 13.32
CA GLU A 59 23.44 -13.69 12.07
C GLU A 59 22.52 -13.83 10.85
N SER A 60 21.75 -14.93 10.76
CA SER A 60 20.81 -15.16 9.66
C SER A 60 19.70 -14.13 9.66
N ALA A 61 19.14 -13.78 10.82
CA ALA A 61 18.06 -12.82 10.92
C ALA A 61 18.48 -11.42 10.44
N VAL A 62 19.64 -10.93 10.87
CA VAL A 62 20.17 -9.63 10.45
C VAL A 62 20.52 -9.64 8.95
N LYS A 63 21.24 -10.64 8.47
CA LYS A 63 21.63 -10.74 7.05
C LYS A 63 20.40 -10.85 6.13
N SER A 64 19.44 -11.72 6.46
CA SER A 64 18.19 -11.82 5.72
C SER A 64 17.45 -10.49 5.70
N PHE A 65 17.31 -9.82 6.84
CA PHE A 65 16.62 -8.54 6.85
C PHE A 65 17.31 -7.54 5.93
N LEU A 66 18.61 -7.34 6.06
CA LEU A 66 19.36 -6.35 5.29
C LEU A 66 19.39 -6.66 3.79
N MET A 67 19.41 -7.92 3.39
CA MET A 67 19.47 -8.31 1.97
C MET A 67 18.08 -8.41 1.35
N ASP A 68 17.18 -9.17 1.99
CA ASP A 68 15.87 -9.50 1.40
C ASP A 68 14.91 -8.32 1.44
N TYR A 69 15.05 -7.39 2.41
CA TYR A 69 14.25 -6.17 2.49
C TYR A 69 14.37 -5.34 1.19
N TYR A 70 15.58 -5.15 0.68
CA TYR A 70 15.82 -4.40 -0.55
C TYR A 70 15.43 -5.18 -1.82
N CYS A 71 15.28 -6.49 -1.74
CA CYS A 71 14.77 -7.34 -2.82
C CYS A 71 13.23 -7.34 -2.90
N THR A 72 12.53 -6.83 -1.87
CA THR A 72 11.07 -6.70 -1.92
C THR A 72 10.64 -5.62 -2.91
N SER A 73 9.37 -5.68 -3.35
CA SER A 73 8.85 -4.70 -4.29
C SER A 73 9.04 -3.26 -3.78
N GLU A 74 9.51 -2.38 -4.66
CA GLU A 74 9.66 -0.94 -4.39
C GLU A 74 8.30 -0.22 -4.22
N SER A 75 7.23 -0.84 -4.67
CA SER A 75 5.86 -0.31 -4.51
C SER A 75 5.28 -0.56 -3.12
N TRP A 76 5.84 -1.53 -2.39
CA TRP A 76 5.37 -1.87 -1.05
C TRP A 76 5.83 -0.84 -0.02
N THR A 77 4.98 -0.64 0.99
CA THR A 77 5.34 0.13 2.18
C THR A 77 6.52 -0.51 2.91
N VAL A 78 7.24 0.30 3.70
CA VAL A 78 8.30 -0.20 4.60
C VAL A 78 7.73 -1.29 5.52
N LYS A 79 6.52 -1.04 6.07
CA LYS A 79 5.84 -2.00 6.94
C LYS A 79 5.61 -3.35 6.28
N THR A 80 5.07 -3.37 5.05
CA THR A 80 4.80 -4.62 4.33
C THR A 80 6.09 -5.34 3.95
N SER A 81 7.09 -4.61 3.44
CA SER A 81 8.39 -5.18 3.07
C SER A 81 9.08 -5.85 4.26
N ALA A 82 9.25 -5.13 5.38
CA ALA A 82 9.91 -5.63 6.57
C ALA A 82 9.15 -6.82 7.20
N ARG A 83 7.82 -6.72 7.32
CA ARG A 83 6.99 -7.79 7.86
C ARG A 83 7.13 -9.08 7.07
N ARG A 84 7.10 -9.01 5.71
CA ARG A 84 7.24 -10.19 4.85
C ARG A 84 8.59 -10.88 5.03
N VAL A 85 9.66 -10.10 5.13
CA VAL A 85 11.00 -10.64 5.37
C VAL A 85 11.10 -11.29 6.75
N LEU A 86 10.62 -10.62 7.80
CA LEU A 86 10.65 -11.15 9.17
C LEU A 86 9.80 -12.42 9.32
N GLU A 87 8.60 -12.48 8.71
CA GLU A 87 7.76 -13.68 8.69
C GLU A 87 8.46 -14.86 7.98
N ALA A 88 9.14 -14.60 6.86
CA ALA A 88 9.90 -15.62 6.12
C ALA A 88 11.10 -16.12 6.94
N THR A 89 11.87 -15.20 7.52
CA THR A 89 13.01 -15.52 8.39
C THR A 89 12.58 -16.34 9.61
N ASN A 90 11.51 -15.92 10.28
CA ASN A 90 10.93 -16.66 11.40
C ASN A 90 10.54 -18.09 11.01
N SER A 91 9.86 -18.23 9.87
CA SER A 91 9.45 -19.55 9.38
C SER A 91 10.65 -20.46 9.10
N TRP A 92 11.73 -19.89 8.55
CA TRP A 92 12.97 -20.63 8.29
C TRP A 92 13.64 -21.05 9.60
N LEU A 93 13.84 -20.14 10.57
CA LEU A 93 14.45 -20.43 11.88
C LEU A 93 13.65 -21.51 12.63
N HIS A 94 12.33 -21.37 12.68
CA HIS A 94 11.46 -22.36 13.31
C HIS A 94 11.58 -23.75 12.63
N ALA A 95 11.67 -23.78 11.29
CA ALA A 95 11.87 -25.04 10.56
C ALA A 95 13.25 -25.66 10.83
N GLN A 96 14.32 -24.85 10.99
CA GLN A 96 15.65 -25.34 11.38
C GLN A 96 15.61 -25.97 12.77
N THR A 97 14.98 -25.31 13.76
CA THR A 97 14.79 -25.87 15.10
C THR A 97 14.10 -27.24 15.03
N ARG A 98 13.00 -27.35 14.28
CA ARG A 98 12.25 -28.62 14.14
C ARG A 98 13.02 -29.74 13.45
N LYS A 99 13.98 -29.42 12.59
CA LYS A 99 14.83 -30.41 11.89
C LYS A 99 16.09 -30.77 12.67
N SER A 100 16.41 -30.05 13.75
CA SER A 100 17.61 -30.24 14.56
C SER A 100 17.35 -31.18 15.75
N GLN A 101 18.40 -31.49 16.50
CA GLN A 101 18.30 -32.20 17.76
C GLN A 101 17.47 -31.45 18.82
N TYR A 102 17.19 -30.18 18.63
CA TYR A 102 16.40 -29.30 19.51
C TYR A 102 14.91 -29.27 19.17
N ALA A 103 14.40 -30.20 18.37
CA ALA A 103 13.01 -30.24 17.94
C ALA A 103 11.98 -30.21 19.08
N TYR A 104 12.36 -30.69 20.26
CA TYR A 104 11.53 -30.78 21.48
C TYR A 104 11.95 -29.80 22.59
N ASP A 105 13.02 -29.03 22.38
CA ASP A 105 13.54 -28.04 23.34
C ASP A 105 13.76 -26.73 22.60
N ARG A 106 12.67 -25.94 22.50
CA ARG A 106 12.65 -24.70 21.70
C ARG A 106 13.64 -23.66 22.17
N ASP A 107 13.93 -23.64 23.50
CA ASP A 107 14.84 -22.68 24.11
C ASP A 107 16.32 -22.98 23.78
N LYS A 108 16.60 -24.10 23.13
CA LYS A 108 17.93 -24.45 22.60
C LYS A 108 18.01 -24.44 21.08
N GLY A 109 16.93 -24.05 20.44
CA GLY A 109 16.83 -24.00 18.98
C GLY A 109 17.45 -22.75 18.33
N TYR A 110 17.13 -22.56 17.07
CA TYR A 110 17.51 -21.37 16.29
C TYR A 110 16.59 -20.21 16.66
N VAL A 111 16.91 -19.53 17.74
CA VAL A 111 16.08 -18.47 18.32
C VAL A 111 16.92 -17.23 18.60
N CYS A 112 16.41 -16.05 18.26
CA CYS A 112 17.01 -14.76 18.56
C CYS A 112 15.94 -13.68 18.71
N THR A 113 16.29 -12.59 19.39
CA THR A 113 15.55 -11.33 19.37
C THR A 113 15.86 -10.59 18.07
N LEU A 114 15.11 -9.54 17.76
CA LEU A 114 15.46 -8.63 16.67
C LEU A 114 14.81 -7.26 16.88
N SER A 115 15.61 -6.22 16.79
CA SER A 115 15.17 -4.83 16.66
C SER A 115 15.71 -4.25 15.36
N ALA A 116 14.82 -3.76 14.51
CA ALA A 116 15.17 -3.15 13.24
C ALA A 116 14.59 -1.74 13.12
N MET A 117 15.36 -0.84 12.53
CA MET A 117 14.94 0.52 12.19
C MET A 117 15.16 0.75 10.71
N VAL A 118 14.12 1.18 10.01
CA VAL A 118 14.23 1.63 8.62
C VAL A 118 13.93 3.12 8.57
N ILE A 119 14.90 3.91 8.11
CA ILE A 119 14.78 5.36 7.99
C ILE A 119 14.48 5.68 6.53
N LYS A 120 13.26 6.20 6.27
CA LYS A 120 12.81 6.57 4.93
C LYS A 120 12.22 7.97 4.94
N ALA A 121 12.75 8.85 4.09
CA ALA A 121 12.41 10.27 4.09
C ALA A 121 12.55 10.89 5.49
N ALA A 122 11.49 11.46 6.05
CA ALA A 122 11.47 12.07 7.38
C ALA A 122 10.84 11.14 8.45
N THR A 123 10.88 9.81 8.24
CA THR A 123 10.23 8.86 9.15
C THR A 123 11.16 7.69 9.46
N ALA A 124 11.31 7.36 10.73
CA ALA A 124 11.90 6.11 11.21
C ALA A 124 10.78 5.09 11.48
N HIS A 125 10.90 3.91 10.87
CA HIS A 125 10.01 2.77 11.06
C HIS A 125 10.71 1.75 11.93
N ILE A 126 10.14 1.43 13.09
CA ILE A 126 10.71 0.53 14.08
C ILE A 126 9.93 -0.78 14.09
N PHE A 127 10.66 -1.88 14.02
CA PHE A 127 10.16 -3.25 14.12
C PHE A 127 10.87 -3.93 15.27
N HIS A 128 10.12 -4.56 16.19
CA HIS A 128 10.69 -5.11 17.40
C HIS A 128 10.09 -6.46 17.76
N VAL A 129 10.97 -7.40 18.13
CA VAL A 129 10.63 -8.72 18.67
C VAL A 129 11.72 -9.11 19.67
N GLY A 130 11.39 -9.18 20.95
CA GLY A 130 12.33 -9.58 22.00
C GLY A 130 12.55 -8.49 23.04
N ASP A 131 13.79 -8.32 23.47
CA ASP A 131 14.21 -7.39 24.52
C ASP A 131 15.45 -6.54 24.17
N CYS A 132 15.92 -6.57 22.93
CA CYS A 132 16.82 -5.53 22.43
C CYS A 132 16.09 -4.20 22.42
N ARG A 133 16.74 -3.12 22.83
CA ARG A 133 16.08 -1.81 22.94
C ARG A 133 16.56 -0.83 21.90
N ILE A 134 15.61 0.00 21.46
CA ILE A 134 15.88 1.20 20.64
C ILE A 134 15.52 2.42 21.48
N TYR A 135 16.45 3.35 21.57
CA TYR A 135 16.29 4.61 22.27
C TYR A 135 16.47 5.79 21.31
N ARG A 136 15.80 6.91 21.62
CA ARG A 136 16.07 8.23 21.03
C ARG A 136 16.75 9.10 22.08
N LEU A 137 17.80 9.82 21.70
CA LEU A 137 18.40 10.82 22.56
C LEU A 137 17.46 12.04 22.68
N ALA A 138 17.03 12.35 23.90
CA ALA A 138 16.22 13.51 24.23
C ALA A 138 17.01 14.40 25.20
N GLY A 139 17.88 15.26 24.67
CA GLY A 139 18.79 16.08 25.46
C GLY A 139 19.82 15.23 26.22
N LYS A 140 19.66 15.08 27.54
CA LYS A 140 20.53 14.24 28.40
C LYS A 140 19.86 12.94 28.85
N ALA A 141 18.69 12.61 28.29
CA ALA A 141 17.93 11.42 28.61
C ALA A 141 17.85 10.51 27.39
N LEU A 142 17.59 9.24 27.64
CA LEU A 142 17.25 8.24 26.62
C LEU A 142 15.75 7.95 26.72
N GLU A 143 15.03 8.25 25.66
CA GLU A 143 13.62 7.86 25.47
C GLU A 143 13.59 6.45 24.89
N GLN A 144 13.10 5.47 25.62
CA GLN A 144 12.95 4.11 25.14
C GLN A 144 11.76 4.04 24.17
N LEU A 145 11.99 3.54 22.96
CA LEU A 145 10.98 3.44 21.90
C LEU A 145 10.41 2.01 21.77
N THR A 146 11.05 1.01 22.33
CA THR A 146 10.61 -0.40 22.27
C THR A 146 10.25 -0.91 23.65
N ASP A 147 9.24 -1.78 23.74
CA ASP A 147 8.84 -2.45 24.99
C ASP A 147 9.40 -3.87 25.03
N ASP A 148 10.03 -4.25 26.13
CA ASP A 148 10.63 -5.58 26.27
C ASP A 148 9.56 -6.69 26.30
N HIS A 149 9.72 -7.71 25.48
CA HIS A 149 8.85 -8.89 25.49
C HIS A 149 9.36 -9.90 26.53
N ARG A 150 9.37 -9.52 27.80
CA ARG A 150 9.78 -10.36 28.92
C ARG A 150 8.57 -10.78 29.75
N ILE A 151 8.51 -12.06 30.14
CA ILE A 151 7.49 -12.61 31.03
C ILE A 151 8.16 -12.87 32.38
N ILE A 152 7.76 -12.15 33.42
CA ILE A 152 8.24 -12.33 34.79
C ILE A 152 7.41 -13.44 35.42
N VAL A 153 8.04 -14.59 35.70
CA VAL A 153 7.38 -15.73 36.34
C VAL A 153 7.61 -15.70 37.86
N SER A 154 8.76 -15.19 38.29
CA SER A 154 9.10 -14.97 39.72
C SER A 154 10.08 -13.81 39.83
N SER A 155 10.42 -13.40 41.07
CA SER A 155 11.43 -12.37 41.32
C SER A 155 12.84 -12.71 40.80
N GLU A 156 13.09 -14.00 40.50
CA GLU A 156 14.40 -14.49 40.05
C GLU A 156 14.36 -15.14 38.65
N GLN A 157 13.19 -15.27 38.04
CA GLN A 157 13.04 -15.93 36.73
C GLN A 157 12.23 -15.08 35.76
N THR A 158 12.92 -14.62 34.72
CA THR A 158 12.33 -13.90 33.58
C THR A 158 12.57 -14.71 32.32
N TYR A 159 11.55 -14.90 31.52
CA TYR A 159 11.62 -15.59 30.24
C TYR A 159 11.31 -14.62 29.09
N LEU A 160 11.94 -14.86 27.97
CA LEU A 160 11.63 -14.12 26.75
C LEU A 160 10.24 -14.54 26.24
N GLY A 161 9.31 -13.60 26.18
CA GLY A 161 7.93 -13.85 25.79
C GLY A 161 7.74 -13.99 24.27
N ARG A 162 8.57 -13.28 23.50
CA ARG A 162 8.55 -13.29 22.03
C ARG A 162 9.97 -13.27 21.49
N ALA A 163 10.26 -14.13 20.49
CA ALA A 163 11.50 -14.14 19.72
C ALA A 163 11.28 -14.78 18.36
N LEU A 164 12.15 -14.49 17.39
CA LEU A 164 12.18 -15.18 16.11
C LEU A 164 12.57 -16.65 16.31
N GLY A 165 11.90 -17.54 15.57
CA GLY A 165 12.16 -18.97 15.56
C GLY A 165 11.46 -19.79 16.65
N ILE A 166 10.90 -19.16 17.70
CA ILE A 166 10.16 -19.86 18.76
C ILE A 166 8.83 -20.43 18.27
N ASN A 167 8.02 -19.61 17.62
CA ASN A 167 6.67 -19.96 17.18
C ASN A 167 6.53 -19.87 15.66
N PRO A 168 5.64 -20.66 15.05
CA PRO A 168 5.39 -20.58 13.61
C PRO A 168 4.75 -19.25 13.18
N GLN A 169 4.00 -18.61 14.07
CA GLN A 169 3.44 -17.27 13.88
C GLN A 169 4.27 -16.25 14.62
N LEU A 170 4.62 -15.16 13.94
CA LEU A 170 5.42 -14.08 14.47
C LEU A 170 4.54 -12.86 14.76
N GLU A 171 4.60 -12.38 16.01
CA GLU A 171 4.02 -11.10 16.41
C GLU A 171 5.13 -10.06 16.46
N ILE A 172 4.99 -9.00 15.65
CA ILE A 172 5.99 -7.93 15.50
C ILE A 172 5.38 -6.64 16.01
N ASP A 173 6.02 -5.98 16.94
CA ASP A 173 5.67 -4.62 17.32
C ASP A 173 6.18 -3.66 16.26
N TYR A 174 5.30 -2.73 15.84
CA TYR A 174 5.60 -1.77 14.80
C TYR A 174 5.13 -0.37 15.19
N GLN A 175 6.04 0.59 15.09
CA GLN A 175 5.73 2.00 15.25
C GLN A 175 6.51 2.89 14.29
N THR A 176 6.10 4.13 14.17
CA THR A 176 6.78 5.15 13.37
C THR A 176 7.06 6.39 14.20
N VAL A 177 8.22 6.99 13.98
CA VAL A 177 8.66 8.22 14.65
C VAL A 177 9.05 9.22 13.57
N GLU A 178 8.54 10.45 13.66
CA GLU A 178 9.01 11.54 12.81
C GLU A 178 10.43 11.96 13.25
N ILE A 179 11.30 12.15 12.26
CA ILE A 179 12.71 12.48 12.49
C ILE A 179 13.10 13.81 11.86
N GLN A 180 14.10 14.44 12.45
CA GLN A 180 14.72 15.66 11.95
C GLN A 180 16.25 15.56 12.03
N ALA A 181 16.93 16.46 11.34
CA ALA A 181 18.39 16.55 11.42
C ALA A 181 18.84 16.80 12.86
N GLY A 182 19.84 16.08 13.32
CA GLY A 182 20.35 16.09 14.70
C GLY A 182 19.78 14.99 15.59
N ASP A 183 18.67 14.34 15.23
CA ASP A 183 18.15 13.20 15.99
C ASP A 183 19.17 12.06 16.03
N THR A 184 19.33 11.47 17.20
CA THR A 184 20.25 10.36 17.41
C THR A 184 19.53 9.20 18.07
N PHE A 185 19.72 8.02 17.53
CA PHE A 185 19.13 6.76 18.01
C PHE A 185 20.23 5.81 18.48
N LEU A 186 19.91 5.05 19.51
CA LEU A 186 20.78 4.01 20.05
C LEU A 186 20.02 2.68 20.02
N LEU A 187 20.60 1.66 19.39
CA LEU A 187 20.15 0.28 19.49
C LEU A 187 21.13 -0.46 20.38
N ALA A 188 20.64 -1.23 21.35
CA ALA A 188 21.48 -1.90 22.33
C ALA A 188 20.90 -3.25 22.77
N THR A 189 21.77 -4.25 23.00
CA THR A 189 21.45 -5.48 23.68
C THR A 189 21.47 -5.30 25.19
N ASP A 190 20.89 -6.23 25.94
CA ASP A 190 20.77 -6.15 27.41
C ASP A 190 22.15 -6.11 28.09
N GLY A 191 23.15 -6.79 27.55
CA GLY A 191 24.54 -6.69 28.01
C GLY A 191 25.10 -5.27 28.00
N ALA A 192 24.51 -4.35 27.22
CA ALA A 192 24.87 -2.94 27.23
C ALA A 192 23.94 -2.11 28.15
N TYR A 193 22.62 -2.11 27.89
CA TYR A 193 21.70 -1.16 28.53
C TYR A 193 21.41 -1.47 30.00
N GLU A 194 21.61 -2.69 30.49
CA GLU A 194 21.45 -3.00 31.90
C GLU A 194 22.60 -2.48 32.76
N PHE A 195 23.77 -2.23 32.17
CA PHE A 195 24.99 -1.84 32.88
C PHE A 195 25.38 -0.37 32.70
N VAL A 196 24.92 0.32 31.64
CA VAL A 196 25.33 1.70 31.33
C VAL A 196 24.14 2.64 31.44
N ASP A 197 24.29 3.70 32.21
CA ASP A 197 23.24 4.70 32.41
C ASP A 197 23.18 5.75 31.28
N ALA A 198 22.02 6.39 31.14
CA ALA A 198 21.77 7.39 30.11
C ALA A 198 22.76 8.57 30.11
N ARG A 199 23.30 8.95 31.27
CA ARG A 199 24.24 10.07 31.38
C ARG A 199 25.58 9.72 30.72
N PHE A 200 26.07 8.51 30.97
CA PHE A 200 27.31 8.06 30.36
C PHE A 200 27.15 7.92 28.85
N VAL A 201 26.07 7.29 28.39
CA VAL A 201 25.77 7.13 26.96
C VAL A 201 25.74 8.50 26.25
N THR A 202 25.03 9.46 26.83
CA THR A 202 24.94 10.82 26.27
C THR A 202 26.31 11.52 26.24
N SER A 203 27.13 11.37 27.31
CA SER A 203 28.49 11.93 27.35
C SER A 203 29.38 11.33 26.27
N ALA A 204 29.39 10.01 26.17
CA ALA A 204 30.19 9.28 25.17
C ALA A 204 29.85 9.70 23.74
N ILE A 205 28.55 9.82 23.41
CA ILE A 205 28.10 10.29 22.09
C ILE A 205 28.55 11.72 21.81
N ASN A 206 28.48 12.61 22.80
CA ASN A 206 28.89 14.01 22.64
C ASN A 206 30.41 14.15 22.51
N GLU A 207 31.18 13.40 23.31
CA GLU A 207 32.66 13.42 23.28
C GLU A 207 33.22 12.89 21.96
N HIS A 208 32.53 11.91 21.35
CA HIS A 208 32.91 11.30 20.08
C HIS A 208 31.98 11.72 18.91
N ALA A 209 31.47 12.94 18.97
CA ALA A 209 30.49 13.43 17.98
C ALA A 209 31.03 13.38 16.51
N ALA A 210 32.33 13.44 16.31
CA ALA A 210 32.95 13.32 14.99
C ALA A 210 33.11 11.86 14.50
N GLU A 211 33.19 10.90 15.42
CA GLU A 211 33.43 9.49 15.13
C GLU A 211 32.60 8.61 16.08
N LEU A 212 31.40 8.25 15.65
CA LEU A 212 30.45 7.51 16.49
C LEU A 212 30.88 6.08 16.83
N ASP A 213 31.78 5.47 16.09
CA ASP A 213 32.37 4.16 16.43
C ASP A 213 33.13 4.26 17.75
N GLY A 214 33.81 5.37 18.01
CA GLY A 214 34.46 5.65 19.29
C GLY A 214 33.47 5.71 20.46
N ALA A 215 32.31 6.34 20.24
CA ALA A 215 31.23 6.39 21.21
C ALA A 215 30.66 4.97 21.50
N ALA A 216 30.36 4.20 20.46
CA ALA A 216 29.86 2.84 20.60
C ALA A 216 30.84 1.95 21.36
N LYS A 217 32.13 2.06 21.03
CA LYS A 217 33.21 1.34 21.72
C LYS A 217 33.31 1.73 23.20
N ALA A 218 33.29 3.03 23.51
CA ALA A 218 33.36 3.51 24.88
C ALA A 218 32.17 2.99 25.72
N ILE A 219 30.97 2.91 25.15
CA ILE A 219 29.79 2.37 25.83
C ILE A 219 29.94 0.88 26.11
N VAL A 220 30.42 0.11 25.16
CA VAL A 220 30.66 -1.35 25.31
C VAL A 220 31.74 -1.61 26.34
N GLU A 221 32.86 -0.89 26.32
CA GLU A 221 33.95 -1.02 27.29
C GLU A 221 33.49 -0.64 28.70
N GLU A 222 32.64 0.35 28.87
CA GLU A 222 32.06 0.75 30.14
C GLU A 222 31.11 -0.32 30.70
N ALA A 223 30.23 -0.89 29.84
CA ALA A 223 29.36 -2.01 30.25
C ALA A 223 30.18 -3.21 30.76
N TYR A 224 31.22 -3.55 30.01
CA TYR A 224 32.16 -4.62 30.43
C TYR A 224 32.83 -4.29 31.78
N ARG A 225 33.31 -3.05 31.96
CA ARG A 225 33.94 -2.57 33.20
C ARG A 225 32.99 -2.60 34.39
N ARG A 226 31.69 -2.30 34.17
CA ARG A 226 30.66 -2.34 35.23
C ARG A 226 30.15 -3.74 35.53
N GLY A 227 30.66 -4.75 34.85
CA GLY A 227 30.46 -6.14 35.24
C GLY A 227 29.49 -6.92 34.37
N SER A 228 29.15 -6.42 33.18
CA SER A 228 28.36 -7.17 32.21
C SER A 228 28.95 -8.57 32.00
N ASP A 229 28.11 -9.58 32.07
CA ASP A 229 28.45 -10.98 31.88
C ASP A 229 27.92 -11.58 30.59
N ASP A 230 27.24 -10.75 29.79
CA ASP A 230 26.70 -11.12 28.46
C ASP A 230 27.49 -10.59 27.27
N ASN A 231 27.04 -10.90 26.07
CA ASN A 231 27.44 -10.26 24.83
C ASN A 231 27.00 -8.79 24.87
N ILE A 232 27.79 -7.87 24.32
CA ILE A 232 27.58 -6.44 24.47
C ILE A 232 27.61 -5.81 23.08
N THR A 233 26.47 -5.34 22.60
CA THR A 233 26.37 -4.73 21.26
C THR A 233 25.62 -3.40 21.29
N VAL A 234 26.19 -2.41 20.62
CA VAL A 234 25.65 -1.05 20.49
C VAL A 234 25.76 -0.57 19.05
N GLN A 235 24.67 -0.01 18.54
CA GLN A 235 24.64 0.77 17.30
C GLN A 235 24.11 2.17 17.58
N ILE A 236 24.75 3.18 17.01
CA ILE A 236 24.37 4.61 17.12
C ILE A 236 24.09 5.10 15.71
N LEU A 237 22.93 5.71 15.50
CA LEU A 237 22.50 6.30 14.24
C LEU A 237 22.16 7.75 14.45
N ARG A 238 22.90 8.67 13.83
CA ARG A 238 22.61 10.11 13.87
C ARG A 238 22.12 10.58 12.51
N ILE A 239 21.01 11.29 12.51
CA ILE A 239 20.42 11.91 11.32
C ILE A 239 21.16 13.19 11.01
N ASP A 240 21.98 13.22 9.98
CA ASP A 240 22.76 14.41 9.59
C ASP A 240 21.96 15.33 8.67
N ALA A 241 21.11 14.77 7.80
CA ALA A 241 20.19 15.52 6.95
C ALA A 241 18.95 14.70 6.61
N VAL A 242 17.83 15.38 6.50
CA VAL A 242 16.55 14.85 6.02
C VAL A 242 16.23 15.52 4.69
N PRO A 243 15.70 14.81 3.68
CA PRO A 243 15.34 15.43 2.40
C PRO A 243 14.21 16.46 2.60
N GLU A 244 14.39 17.65 2.06
CA GLU A 244 13.37 18.74 2.13
C GLU A 244 12.16 18.45 1.24
N GLU A 245 12.35 17.76 0.11
CA GLU A 245 11.32 17.25 -0.79
C GLU A 245 11.68 15.84 -1.27
N THR A 246 10.72 14.94 -1.23
CA THR A 246 10.90 13.56 -1.66
C THR A 246 10.54 13.41 -3.12
N GLY A 247 11.54 13.47 -3.97
CA GLY A 247 11.41 13.28 -5.42
C GLY A 247 12.14 12.05 -5.92
N VAL A 248 11.58 10.85 -5.73
CA VAL A 248 12.09 9.63 -6.37
C VAL A 248 12.28 9.80 -7.89
N PHE A 249 11.54 10.72 -8.49
CA PHE A 249 11.53 11.01 -9.93
C PHE A 249 12.20 12.34 -10.33
N ASP A 250 12.80 13.08 -9.42
CA ASP A 250 13.40 14.39 -9.74
C ASP A 250 14.59 14.29 -10.70
N ARG A 251 15.30 13.15 -10.73
CA ARG A 251 16.44 12.95 -11.64
C ARG A 251 16.07 12.46 -13.05
N THR A 252 14.87 11.89 -13.24
CA THR A 252 14.40 11.41 -14.56
C THR A 252 13.72 12.51 -15.38
N SER A 253 13.47 13.68 -14.82
CA SER A 253 12.82 14.82 -15.49
C SER A 253 13.75 15.65 -16.41
N THR A 254 14.95 15.16 -16.73
CA THR A 254 15.92 15.90 -17.58
C THR A 254 15.70 15.71 -19.08
N LEU A 255 14.81 14.78 -19.50
CA LEU A 255 14.53 14.59 -20.92
C LEU A 255 13.62 15.70 -21.44
N PRO A 256 13.91 16.29 -22.60
CA PRO A 256 13.06 17.29 -23.22
C PRO A 256 11.71 16.68 -23.64
N LEU A 257 10.66 17.51 -23.65
CA LEU A 257 9.38 17.10 -24.19
C LEU A 257 9.46 16.95 -25.71
N PRO A 258 8.80 15.93 -26.28
CA PRO A 258 8.77 15.75 -27.71
C PRO A 258 7.94 16.87 -28.39
N PRO A 259 8.28 17.25 -29.64
CA PRO A 259 7.38 18.05 -30.45
C PRO A 259 6.12 17.24 -30.84
N LEU A 260 5.11 17.91 -31.41
CA LEU A 260 4.01 17.21 -32.05
C LEU A 260 4.56 16.36 -33.20
N LEU A 261 4.15 15.10 -33.24
CA LEU A 261 4.66 14.15 -34.20
C LEU A 261 3.81 14.10 -35.45
N GLU A 262 4.47 14.20 -36.63
CA GLU A 262 3.79 14.12 -37.90
C GLU A 262 3.73 12.68 -38.44
N PRO A 263 2.70 12.30 -39.19
CA PRO A 263 2.63 11.01 -39.87
C PRO A 263 3.87 10.75 -40.74
N ARG A 264 4.40 9.54 -40.73
CA ARG A 264 5.62 9.07 -41.40
C ARG A 264 6.94 9.60 -40.83
N ALA A 265 6.94 10.48 -39.84
CA ALA A 265 8.16 10.92 -39.17
C ALA A 265 8.83 9.76 -38.41
N MET A 266 10.16 9.82 -38.34
CA MET A 266 10.95 8.94 -37.44
C MET A 266 11.18 9.66 -36.11
N PHE A 267 10.80 9.01 -35.01
CA PHE A 267 10.92 9.54 -33.66
C PHE A 267 11.53 8.47 -32.74
N ASP A 268 12.72 8.69 -32.22
CA ASP A 268 13.45 7.76 -31.33
C ASP A 268 13.41 6.29 -31.78
N GLY A 269 13.50 6.06 -33.13
CA GLY A 269 13.45 4.74 -33.71
C GLY A 269 12.06 4.17 -33.95
N TYR A 270 11.00 4.95 -33.71
CA TYR A 270 9.64 4.61 -34.07
C TYR A 270 9.22 5.37 -35.33
N ARG A 271 8.56 4.69 -36.25
CA ARG A 271 7.93 5.29 -37.43
C ARG A 271 6.47 5.60 -37.10
N ILE A 272 6.13 6.88 -37.05
CA ILE A 272 4.80 7.34 -36.73
C ILE A 272 3.83 7.00 -37.87
N ILE A 273 2.68 6.40 -37.54
CA ILE A 273 1.62 6.12 -38.53
C ILE A 273 0.59 7.23 -38.52
N ARG A 274 -0.02 7.49 -37.35
CA ARG A 274 -1.05 8.52 -37.17
C ARG A 274 -1.28 8.80 -35.69
N GLU A 275 -1.90 9.92 -35.39
CA GLU A 275 -2.46 10.16 -34.06
C GLU A 275 -3.72 9.30 -33.87
N ILE A 276 -3.85 8.71 -32.66
CA ILE A 276 -5.03 7.93 -32.26
C ILE A 276 -5.95 8.79 -31.39
N HIS A 277 -5.36 9.54 -30.45
CA HIS A 277 -6.08 10.36 -29.50
C HIS A 277 -5.26 11.59 -29.13
N GLY A 278 -5.91 12.76 -29.09
CA GLY A 278 -5.35 14.02 -28.65
C GLY A 278 -6.21 14.65 -27.57
N SER A 279 -5.57 15.15 -26.51
CA SER A 279 -6.20 15.90 -25.43
C SER A 279 -5.31 17.06 -25.00
N SER A 280 -5.83 17.96 -24.16
CA SER A 280 -5.03 19.03 -23.57
C SER A 280 -3.88 18.53 -22.66
N ARG A 281 -3.88 17.26 -22.28
CA ARG A 281 -2.87 16.67 -21.40
C ARG A 281 -1.84 15.84 -22.15
N SER A 282 -2.25 15.03 -23.12
CA SER A 282 -1.35 14.11 -23.83
C SER A 282 -1.86 13.79 -25.23
N HIS A 283 -0.93 13.38 -26.09
CA HIS A 283 -1.22 12.84 -27.42
C HIS A 283 -0.78 11.39 -27.50
N ILE A 284 -1.59 10.55 -28.15
CA ILE A 284 -1.30 9.12 -28.34
C ILE A 284 -1.19 8.86 -29.84
N TYR A 285 -0.05 8.30 -30.25
CA TYR A 285 0.24 7.97 -31.64
C TYR A 285 0.34 6.47 -31.84
N LEU A 286 -0.21 6.00 -32.95
CA LEU A 286 0.11 4.69 -33.50
C LEU A 286 1.45 4.78 -34.19
N ALA A 287 2.38 3.90 -33.83
CA ALA A 287 3.71 3.83 -34.42
C ALA A 287 4.16 2.38 -34.63
N VAL A 288 5.18 2.21 -35.44
CA VAL A 288 5.87 0.92 -35.65
C VAL A 288 7.30 1.08 -35.17
N ASP A 289 7.76 0.19 -34.33
CA ASP A 289 9.14 0.09 -33.96
C ASP A 289 9.97 -0.33 -35.18
N ALA A 290 10.94 0.50 -35.59
CA ALA A 290 11.71 0.26 -36.83
C ALA A 290 12.68 -0.93 -36.74
N GLU A 291 12.95 -1.45 -35.54
CA GLU A 291 13.84 -2.58 -35.31
C GLU A 291 13.07 -3.91 -35.24
N THR A 292 11.94 -3.93 -34.51
CA THR A 292 11.17 -5.17 -34.27
C THR A 292 9.97 -5.31 -35.22
N GLU A 293 9.63 -4.27 -35.98
CA GLU A 293 8.41 -4.14 -36.80
C GLU A 293 7.10 -4.30 -35.99
N GLU A 294 7.19 -4.26 -34.63
CA GLU A 294 5.99 -4.32 -33.78
C GLU A 294 5.23 -3.00 -33.78
N THR A 295 3.91 -3.11 -33.79
CA THR A 295 3.02 -1.96 -33.63
C THR A 295 2.90 -1.56 -32.16
N VAL A 296 3.12 -0.27 -31.86
CA VAL A 296 3.10 0.30 -30.52
C VAL A 296 2.21 1.53 -30.43
N ALA A 297 1.76 1.84 -29.23
CA ALA A 297 1.15 3.11 -28.89
C ALA A 297 2.18 3.99 -28.15
N LEU A 298 2.43 5.19 -28.68
CA LEU A 298 3.32 6.19 -28.07
C LEU A 298 2.47 7.27 -27.42
N LYS A 299 2.52 7.38 -26.10
CA LYS A 299 1.91 8.47 -25.33
C LYS A 299 2.96 9.54 -25.09
N ILE A 300 2.70 10.76 -25.52
CA ILE A 300 3.57 11.92 -25.27
C ILE A 300 2.82 12.97 -24.44
N PRO A 301 3.50 13.67 -23.51
CA PRO A 301 2.87 14.75 -22.75
C PRO A 301 2.61 15.97 -23.64
N SER A 302 1.56 16.74 -23.35
CA SER A 302 1.30 18.00 -24.04
C SER A 302 2.38 19.03 -23.71
N ILE A 303 2.82 19.77 -24.72
CA ILE A 303 3.79 20.87 -24.56
C ILE A 303 3.25 21.97 -23.63
N ASP A 304 1.93 22.15 -23.57
CA ASP A 304 1.28 23.14 -22.71
C ASP A 304 1.49 22.87 -21.21
N LEU A 305 1.86 21.64 -20.85
CA LEU A 305 2.09 21.21 -19.47
C LEU A 305 3.58 21.10 -19.12
N ARG A 306 4.50 21.65 -19.92
CA ARG A 306 5.96 21.60 -19.70
C ARG A 306 6.39 22.12 -18.33
N ASP A 307 5.72 23.12 -17.81
CA ASP A 307 6.05 23.77 -16.54
C ASP A 307 5.30 23.15 -15.34
N ASN A 308 4.42 22.17 -15.58
CA ASN A 308 3.67 21.48 -14.54
C ASN A 308 4.44 20.24 -14.07
N GLN A 309 5.32 20.42 -13.07
CA GLN A 309 6.15 19.36 -12.50
C GLN A 309 5.32 18.21 -11.92
N ALA A 310 4.19 18.50 -11.28
CA ALA A 310 3.33 17.47 -10.70
C ALA A 310 2.70 16.57 -11.79
N TYR A 311 2.35 17.13 -12.93
CA TYR A 311 1.87 16.38 -14.08
C TYR A 311 2.98 15.50 -14.69
N LEU A 312 4.18 16.07 -14.91
CA LEU A 312 5.31 15.32 -15.48
C LEU A 312 5.74 14.17 -14.56
N LYS A 313 5.74 14.37 -13.24
CA LYS A 313 5.98 13.30 -12.27
C LYS A 313 4.95 12.17 -12.42
N ARG A 314 3.65 12.49 -12.52
CA ARG A 314 2.59 11.49 -12.74
C ARG A 314 2.76 10.76 -14.08
N PHE A 315 3.14 11.46 -15.13
CA PHE A 315 3.39 10.88 -16.44
C PHE A 315 4.53 9.85 -16.42
N LEU A 316 5.63 10.16 -15.73
CA LEU A 316 6.75 9.24 -15.52
C LEU A 316 6.33 8.01 -14.68
N MET A 317 5.45 8.23 -13.69
CA MET A 317 4.93 7.15 -12.87
C MET A 317 4.13 6.12 -13.67
N GLU A 318 3.43 6.51 -14.73
CA GLU A 318 2.62 5.58 -15.55
C GLU A 318 3.48 4.41 -16.08
N GLU A 319 4.65 4.71 -16.66
CA GLU A 319 5.54 3.66 -17.15
C GLU A 319 6.14 2.83 -16.02
N TRP A 320 6.56 3.50 -14.94
CA TRP A 320 7.11 2.84 -13.76
C TRP A 320 6.13 1.84 -13.15
N ILE A 321 4.84 2.20 -13.07
CA ILE A 321 3.74 1.35 -12.61
C ILE A 321 3.53 0.19 -13.58
N ALA A 322 3.38 0.49 -14.88
CA ALA A 322 3.11 -0.52 -15.91
C ALA A 322 4.17 -1.63 -15.94
N ARG A 323 5.45 -1.29 -15.73
CA ARG A 323 6.56 -2.25 -15.69
C ARG A 323 6.49 -3.23 -14.50
N ARG A 324 5.78 -2.88 -13.43
CA ARG A 324 5.69 -3.67 -12.19
C ARG A 324 4.45 -4.53 -12.09
N ILE A 325 3.52 -4.38 -13.04
CA ILE A 325 2.27 -5.13 -13.03
C ILE A 325 2.32 -6.21 -14.09
N ASP A 326 2.32 -7.46 -13.66
CA ASP A 326 2.19 -8.61 -14.55
C ASP A 326 0.74 -9.13 -14.53
N SER A 327 -0.03 -8.72 -15.54
CA SER A 327 -1.40 -9.16 -15.75
C SER A 327 -1.76 -9.07 -17.24
N PRO A 328 -2.47 -10.05 -17.81
CA PRO A 328 -2.96 -9.95 -19.18
C PRO A 328 -4.05 -8.88 -19.35
N TYR A 329 -4.66 -8.43 -18.25
CA TYR A 329 -5.74 -7.44 -18.21
C TYR A 329 -5.26 -6.01 -17.87
N VAL A 330 -3.96 -5.78 -17.98
CA VAL A 330 -3.32 -4.47 -17.80
C VAL A 330 -2.41 -4.20 -18.97
N LEU A 331 -2.43 -2.97 -19.48
CA LEU A 331 -1.63 -2.54 -20.62
C LEU A 331 -0.14 -2.74 -20.34
N LYS A 332 0.57 -3.40 -21.25
CA LYS A 332 1.99 -3.72 -21.07
C LYS A 332 2.87 -2.63 -21.66
N PRO A 333 3.90 -2.19 -20.91
CA PRO A 333 4.89 -1.26 -21.45
C PRO A 333 5.75 -1.97 -22.51
N ARG A 334 6.21 -1.19 -23.47
CA ARG A 334 7.24 -1.57 -24.43
C ARG A 334 8.47 -0.69 -24.23
N SER A 335 9.63 -1.28 -24.11
CA SER A 335 10.86 -0.52 -23.97
C SER A 335 11.87 -0.99 -25.00
N ARG A 336 12.55 -0.03 -25.63
CA ARG A 336 13.74 -0.31 -26.43
C ARG A 336 14.97 -0.35 -25.55
N SER A 337 15.99 -1.07 -25.99
CA SER A 337 17.32 -1.10 -25.36
C SER A 337 18.13 0.18 -25.59
N THR A 338 17.70 1.02 -26.55
CA THR A 338 18.38 2.26 -26.90
C THR A 338 18.03 3.42 -25.95
N ARG A 339 18.99 4.33 -25.77
CA ARG A 339 18.80 5.54 -24.95
C ARG A 339 17.73 6.44 -25.56
N ARG A 340 16.78 6.88 -24.72
CA ARG A 340 15.73 7.84 -25.10
C ARG A 340 16.30 9.25 -25.19
N ASN A 341 15.83 10.01 -26.19
CA ASN A 341 16.16 11.43 -26.34
C ASN A 341 15.03 12.35 -25.85
N TYR A 342 13.82 11.83 -25.69
CA TYR A 342 12.63 12.57 -25.31
C TYR A 342 11.81 11.85 -24.23
N LEU A 343 10.94 12.62 -23.56
CA LEU A 343 10.00 12.09 -22.59
C LEU A 343 8.74 11.54 -23.29
N TYR A 344 8.56 10.23 -23.29
CA TYR A 344 7.37 9.53 -23.80
C TYR A 344 7.20 8.18 -23.10
N VAL A 345 6.00 7.59 -23.23
CA VAL A 345 5.72 6.22 -22.79
C VAL A 345 5.32 5.39 -24.00
N ALA A 346 6.00 4.26 -24.21
CA ALA A 346 5.64 3.30 -25.24
C ALA A 346 4.96 2.09 -24.62
N THR A 347 3.82 1.69 -25.20
CA THR A 347 3.04 0.52 -24.76
C THR A 347 2.68 -0.37 -25.94
N GLU A 348 2.24 -1.59 -25.66
CA GLU A 348 1.60 -2.42 -26.67
C GLU A 348 0.43 -1.65 -27.30
N PHE A 349 0.23 -1.82 -28.59
CA PHE A 349 -0.98 -1.32 -29.25
C PHE A 349 -2.09 -2.37 -29.12
N VAL A 350 -3.20 -2.00 -28.50
CA VAL A 350 -4.39 -2.85 -28.35
C VAL A 350 -5.40 -2.44 -29.40
N GLU A 351 -5.64 -3.32 -30.38
CA GLU A 351 -6.65 -3.07 -31.41
C GLU A 351 -8.04 -3.36 -30.85
N GLY A 352 -8.79 -2.32 -30.53
CA GLY A 352 -10.09 -2.43 -29.91
C GLY A 352 -10.75 -1.07 -29.69
N GLN A 353 -11.71 -1.03 -28.79
CA GLN A 353 -12.43 0.19 -28.43
C GLN A 353 -12.48 0.35 -26.89
N THR A 354 -12.73 1.57 -26.42
CA THR A 354 -12.94 1.80 -24.99
C THR A 354 -14.21 1.08 -24.53
N LEU A 355 -14.25 0.66 -23.27
CA LEU A 355 -15.45 0.09 -22.67
C LEU A 355 -16.63 1.07 -22.73
N ARG A 356 -16.37 2.40 -22.70
CA ARG A 356 -17.40 3.41 -22.94
C ARG A 356 -18.04 3.25 -24.33
N GLN A 357 -17.23 3.17 -25.39
CA GLN A 357 -17.75 2.98 -26.74
C GLN A 357 -18.45 1.62 -26.88
N TRP A 358 -17.86 0.58 -26.31
CA TRP A 358 -18.45 -0.75 -26.29
C TRP A 358 -19.85 -0.77 -25.64
N MET A 359 -20.04 -0.02 -24.53
CA MET A 359 -21.34 0.11 -23.86
C MET A 359 -22.37 0.87 -24.70
N LEU A 360 -21.93 1.84 -25.50
CA LEU A 360 -22.81 2.54 -26.46
C LEU A 360 -23.25 1.63 -27.59
N ASP A 361 -22.35 0.80 -28.10
CA ASP A 361 -22.63 -0.15 -29.18
C ASP A 361 -23.46 -1.37 -28.66
N ASN A 362 -23.37 -1.68 -27.37
CA ASN A 362 -24.06 -2.76 -26.71
C ASN A 362 -24.91 -2.25 -25.53
N PRO A 363 -26.04 -1.55 -25.78
CA PRO A 363 -26.82 -0.89 -24.72
C PRO A 363 -27.58 -1.87 -23.80
N ARG A 364 -27.70 -3.13 -24.19
CA ARG A 364 -28.35 -4.22 -23.43
C ARG A 364 -27.51 -5.51 -23.52
N PRO A 365 -26.31 -5.54 -22.92
CA PRO A 365 -25.49 -6.74 -22.96
C PRO A 365 -26.12 -7.85 -22.10
N ASP A 366 -25.88 -9.08 -22.47
CA ASP A 366 -26.27 -10.23 -21.64
C ASP A 366 -25.44 -10.27 -20.34
N LEU A 367 -26.03 -10.90 -19.32
CA LEU A 367 -25.44 -10.95 -18.00
C LEU A 367 -24.08 -11.67 -17.98
N GLU A 368 -23.89 -12.71 -18.79
CA GLU A 368 -22.63 -13.46 -18.82
C GLU A 368 -21.50 -12.67 -19.46
N THR A 369 -21.79 -11.89 -20.48
CA THR A 369 -20.82 -10.97 -21.10
C THR A 369 -20.39 -9.90 -20.09
N VAL A 370 -21.33 -9.32 -19.31
CA VAL A 370 -21.00 -8.36 -18.25
C VAL A 370 -20.10 -9.02 -17.18
N ARG A 371 -20.47 -10.18 -16.70
CA ARG A 371 -19.67 -10.94 -15.70
C ARG A 371 -18.24 -11.16 -16.17
N ARG A 372 -18.07 -11.63 -17.41
CA ARG A 372 -16.76 -11.90 -17.99
C ARG A 372 -15.88 -10.65 -18.05
N ILE A 373 -16.43 -9.51 -18.48
CA ILE A 373 -15.70 -8.24 -18.55
C ILE A 373 -15.32 -7.76 -17.14
N ILE A 374 -16.26 -7.80 -16.20
CA ILE A 374 -16.02 -7.38 -14.80
C ILE A 374 -14.97 -8.26 -14.12
N GLU A 375 -15.01 -9.58 -14.34
CA GLU A 375 -14.02 -10.53 -13.80
C GLU A 375 -12.60 -10.25 -14.34
N GLN A 376 -12.47 -9.92 -15.61
CA GLN A 376 -11.19 -9.55 -16.23
C GLN A 376 -10.63 -8.24 -15.62
N ILE A 377 -11.47 -7.21 -15.49
CA ILE A 377 -11.07 -5.93 -14.88
C ILE A 377 -10.70 -6.15 -13.40
N ALA A 378 -11.51 -6.93 -12.65
CA ALA A 378 -11.22 -7.28 -11.26
C ALA A 378 -9.87 -7.98 -11.11
N THR A 379 -9.55 -8.91 -12.03
CA THR A 379 -8.25 -9.61 -12.05
C THR A 379 -7.10 -8.63 -12.32
N GLY A 380 -7.30 -7.66 -13.22
CA GLY A 380 -6.38 -6.54 -13.44
C GLY A 380 -6.15 -5.73 -12.17
N LEU A 381 -7.23 -5.25 -11.52
CA LEU A 381 -7.16 -4.47 -10.28
C LEU A 381 -6.47 -5.23 -9.13
N ARG A 382 -6.72 -6.52 -8.99
CA ARG A 382 -6.03 -7.35 -7.99
C ARG A 382 -4.52 -7.42 -8.21
N ALA A 383 -4.05 -7.29 -9.46
CA ALA A 383 -2.62 -7.19 -9.73
C ALA A 383 -2.03 -5.87 -9.19
N PHE A 384 -2.77 -4.74 -9.29
CA PHE A 384 -2.39 -3.48 -8.62
C PHE A 384 -2.39 -3.62 -7.11
N HIS A 385 -3.45 -4.18 -6.52
CA HIS A 385 -3.60 -4.31 -5.06
C HIS A 385 -2.50 -5.17 -4.44
N ARG A 386 -2.06 -6.25 -5.10
CA ARG A 386 -0.93 -7.08 -4.63
C ARG A 386 0.39 -6.29 -4.57
N MET A 387 0.50 -5.23 -5.37
CA MET A 387 1.65 -4.34 -5.40
C MET A 387 1.46 -3.10 -4.50
N GLU A 388 0.45 -3.10 -3.63
CA GLU A 388 0.03 -1.94 -2.80
C GLU A 388 -0.21 -0.67 -3.63
N MET A 389 -0.82 -0.85 -4.79
CA MET A 389 -1.23 0.22 -5.69
C MET A 389 -2.75 0.31 -5.73
N LEU A 390 -3.30 1.53 -5.78
CA LEU A 390 -4.72 1.82 -5.96
C LEU A 390 -4.92 2.60 -7.24
N HIS A 391 -5.87 2.16 -8.07
CA HIS A 391 -6.09 2.77 -9.39
C HIS A 391 -6.67 4.18 -9.31
N GLN A 392 -7.61 4.42 -8.41
CA GLN A 392 -8.28 5.68 -8.08
C GLN A 392 -9.14 6.33 -9.17
N ASP A 393 -8.90 6.07 -10.46
CA ASP A 393 -9.69 6.59 -11.59
C ASP A 393 -10.15 5.47 -12.53
N LEU A 394 -10.70 4.38 -11.98
CA LEU A 394 -11.29 3.34 -12.81
C LEU A 394 -12.63 3.82 -13.40
N ARG A 395 -12.70 3.88 -14.73
CA ARG A 395 -13.88 4.33 -15.49
C ARG A 395 -13.91 3.65 -16.86
N PRO A 396 -15.06 3.64 -17.58
CA PRO A 396 -15.17 2.97 -18.87
C PRO A 396 -14.20 3.48 -19.94
N ASP A 397 -13.75 4.75 -19.86
CA ASP A 397 -12.77 5.32 -20.79
C ASP A 397 -11.35 4.75 -20.57
N ASN A 398 -11.05 4.29 -19.35
CA ASN A 398 -9.74 3.78 -18.95
C ASN A 398 -9.65 2.24 -19.06
N VAL A 399 -10.60 1.62 -19.76
CA VAL A 399 -10.61 0.19 -20.10
C VAL A 399 -10.81 0.03 -21.60
N LEU A 400 -9.94 -0.75 -22.26
CA LEU A 400 -10.10 -1.17 -23.66
C LEU A 400 -10.66 -2.58 -23.71
N ILE A 401 -11.54 -2.82 -24.68
CA ILE A 401 -12.00 -4.15 -25.08
C ILE A 401 -11.39 -4.44 -26.46
N ASP A 402 -10.54 -5.44 -26.54
CA ASP A 402 -9.94 -5.83 -27.81
C ASP A 402 -10.90 -6.64 -28.71
N LYS A 403 -10.46 -6.96 -29.91
CA LYS A 403 -11.26 -7.76 -30.89
C LYS A 403 -11.60 -9.17 -30.40
N THR A 404 -10.88 -9.69 -29.42
CA THR A 404 -11.14 -11.03 -28.83
C THR A 404 -12.11 -10.96 -27.63
N GLY A 405 -12.49 -9.76 -27.19
CA GLY A 405 -13.31 -9.52 -26.02
C GLY A 405 -12.51 -9.49 -24.72
N THR A 406 -11.18 -9.30 -24.80
CA THR A 406 -10.31 -9.14 -23.62
C THR A 406 -10.33 -7.69 -23.16
N ALA A 407 -10.64 -7.49 -21.86
CA ALA A 407 -10.61 -6.17 -21.23
C ALA A 407 -9.20 -5.87 -20.70
N LYS A 408 -8.68 -4.67 -20.99
CA LYS A 408 -7.39 -4.18 -20.49
C LYS A 408 -7.52 -2.80 -19.87
N ILE A 409 -6.99 -2.63 -18.67
CA ILE A 409 -6.84 -1.33 -18.00
C ILE A 409 -5.68 -0.58 -18.65
N ILE A 410 -5.87 0.70 -19.04
CA ILE A 410 -4.97 1.43 -19.95
C ILE A 410 -4.39 2.74 -19.42
N ASP A 411 -4.89 3.30 -18.34
CA ASP A 411 -4.44 4.59 -17.79
C ASP A 411 -4.05 4.47 -16.32
N PHE A 412 -2.83 4.88 -15.99
CA PHE A 412 -2.23 4.77 -14.66
C PHE A 412 -1.85 6.12 -14.05
N GLY A 413 -2.27 7.23 -14.68
CA GLY A 413 -1.91 8.59 -14.28
C GLY A 413 -2.43 9.01 -12.91
N SER A 414 -3.44 8.31 -12.39
CA SER A 414 -4.03 8.55 -11.08
C SER A 414 -3.68 7.48 -10.05
N VAL A 415 -2.87 6.49 -10.41
CA VAL A 415 -2.53 5.38 -9.52
C VAL A 415 -1.71 5.86 -8.34
N ARG A 416 -2.19 5.55 -7.12
CA ARG A 416 -1.44 5.78 -5.89
C ARG A 416 -0.62 4.55 -5.55
N VAL A 417 0.68 4.74 -5.37
CA VAL A 417 1.62 3.69 -4.94
C VAL A 417 1.94 3.91 -3.47
N ALA A 418 1.61 2.97 -2.61
CA ALA A 418 1.73 3.14 -1.17
C ALA A 418 3.19 3.39 -0.72
N GLY A 419 4.14 2.61 -1.23
CA GLY A 419 5.56 2.78 -0.91
C GLY A 419 6.16 4.11 -1.37
N VAL A 420 5.66 4.69 -2.46
CA VAL A 420 6.09 6.03 -2.91
C VAL A 420 5.40 7.12 -2.06
N ALA A 421 4.13 6.92 -1.71
CA ALA A 421 3.36 7.87 -0.92
C ALA A 421 3.87 8.03 0.52
N GLU A 422 4.50 7.00 1.10
CA GLU A 422 5.15 7.10 2.42
C GLU A 422 6.27 8.16 2.45
N ALA A 423 6.94 8.37 1.33
CA ALA A 423 8.03 9.31 1.23
C ALA A 423 7.57 10.75 0.94
N ALA A 424 6.29 10.96 0.60
CA ALA A 424 5.75 12.29 0.35
C ALA A 424 5.32 12.97 1.67
N PRO A 425 5.55 14.28 1.84
CA PRO A 425 4.95 15.01 2.95
C PRO A 425 3.43 14.81 2.92
N ARG A 426 2.79 14.76 4.08
CA ARG A 426 1.33 14.69 4.19
C ARG A 426 0.72 15.95 3.56
N ALA A 427 0.60 15.96 2.24
CA ALA A 427 -0.11 17.02 1.53
C ALA A 427 -1.58 16.96 1.97
N ALA A 428 -2.05 18.04 2.57
CA ALA A 428 -3.40 18.16 3.13
C ALA A 428 -4.52 18.07 2.09
N ASP A 429 -4.20 18.21 0.81
CA ASP A 429 -5.17 18.24 -0.30
C ASP A 429 -4.79 17.18 -1.36
N ALA A 430 -5.28 15.96 -1.16
CA ALA A 430 -5.36 15.02 -2.26
C ALA A 430 -6.39 15.56 -3.27
N GLU A 431 -5.92 16.21 -4.33
CA GLU A 431 -6.74 16.52 -5.50
C GLU A 431 -7.53 15.28 -5.90
N ILE A 432 -8.86 15.38 -6.02
CA ILE A 432 -9.68 14.29 -6.53
C ILE A 432 -9.34 14.14 -8.00
N LEU A 433 -8.45 13.21 -8.30
CA LEU A 433 -7.94 12.98 -9.67
C LEU A 433 -8.95 12.22 -10.56
N GLY A 434 -9.98 11.63 -9.96
CA GLY A 434 -10.93 10.75 -10.64
C GLY A 434 -12.15 11.45 -11.21
N THR A 435 -12.84 10.74 -12.13
CA THR A 435 -14.13 11.16 -12.66
C THR A 435 -15.21 10.95 -11.61
N VAL A 436 -15.76 12.03 -11.09
CA VAL A 436 -16.71 12.09 -9.96
C VAL A 436 -17.78 10.98 -9.94
N GLN A 437 -18.26 10.56 -11.10
CA GLN A 437 -19.37 9.60 -11.25
C GLN A 437 -19.03 8.15 -10.83
N TYR A 438 -17.76 7.77 -10.87
CA TYR A 438 -17.28 6.43 -10.51
C TYR A 438 -16.40 6.44 -9.24
N THR A 439 -16.08 7.65 -8.74
CA THR A 439 -15.23 7.85 -7.57
C THR A 439 -15.95 7.45 -6.29
N ALA A 440 -15.29 6.66 -5.46
CA ALA A 440 -15.84 6.22 -4.18
C ALA A 440 -16.04 7.40 -3.20
N PRO A 441 -17.12 7.39 -2.40
CA PRO A 441 -17.50 8.51 -1.53
C PRO A 441 -16.42 8.95 -0.55
N GLU A 442 -15.59 8.03 -0.05
CA GLU A 442 -14.51 8.30 0.89
C GLU A 442 -13.45 9.28 0.38
N TYR A 443 -13.23 9.36 -0.94
CA TYR A 443 -12.30 10.33 -1.52
C TYR A 443 -12.78 11.77 -1.36
N PHE A 444 -14.10 12.02 -1.48
CA PHE A 444 -14.69 13.35 -1.23
C PHE A 444 -14.62 13.78 0.24
N LEU A 445 -14.34 12.82 1.14
CA LEU A 445 -14.20 13.06 2.57
C LEU A 445 -12.73 13.25 2.99
N GLY A 446 -11.80 13.34 2.04
CA GLY A 446 -10.36 13.43 2.31
C GLY A 446 -9.77 12.16 2.94
N GLN A 447 -10.49 11.04 2.86
CA GLN A 447 -10.00 9.76 3.36
C GLN A 447 -9.12 9.11 2.28
N GLY A 448 -8.00 8.54 2.68
CA GLY A 448 -7.18 7.73 1.79
C GLY A 448 -7.99 6.56 1.24
N GLY A 449 -7.86 6.26 -0.06
CA GLY A 449 -8.52 5.13 -0.68
C GLY A 449 -7.99 3.78 -0.18
N SER A 450 -8.71 2.73 -0.53
CA SER A 450 -8.37 1.33 -0.25
C SER A 450 -8.75 0.46 -1.46
N PRO A 451 -8.37 -0.83 -1.49
CA PRO A 451 -8.89 -1.77 -2.51
C PRO A 451 -10.42 -1.77 -2.65
N ARG A 452 -11.13 -1.45 -1.56
CA ARG A 452 -12.59 -1.29 -1.56
C ARG A 452 -13.09 -0.04 -2.30
N SER A 453 -12.22 0.95 -2.51
CA SER A 453 -12.53 2.13 -3.33
C SER A 453 -12.52 1.80 -4.81
N ASP A 454 -11.52 1.04 -5.28
CA ASP A 454 -11.48 0.53 -6.66
C ASP A 454 -12.63 -0.46 -6.93
N MET A 455 -13.01 -1.26 -5.92
CA MET A 455 -14.19 -2.13 -5.98
C MET A 455 -15.48 -1.32 -6.20
N PHE A 456 -15.66 -0.20 -5.51
CA PHE A 456 -16.81 0.68 -5.72
C PHE A 456 -16.87 1.17 -7.18
N SER A 457 -15.73 1.61 -7.74
CA SER A 457 -15.65 2.05 -9.13
C SER A 457 -15.98 0.92 -10.11
N LEU A 458 -15.47 -0.28 -9.88
CA LEU A 458 -15.79 -1.47 -10.67
C LEU A 458 -17.27 -1.84 -10.59
N ALA A 459 -17.86 -1.79 -9.39
CA ALA A 459 -19.28 -2.08 -9.18
C ALA A 459 -20.17 -1.01 -9.85
N ALA A 460 -19.75 0.27 -9.87
CA ALA A 460 -20.44 1.32 -10.60
C ALA A 460 -20.44 1.07 -12.13
N ILE A 461 -19.33 0.59 -12.68
CA ILE A 461 -19.24 0.17 -14.09
C ILE A 461 -20.16 -1.03 -14.34
N CYS A 462 -20.11 -2.06 -13.50
CA CYS A 462 -20.98 -3.24 -13.59
C CYS A 462 -22.47 -2.84 -13.58
N TYR A 463 -22.86 -2.00 -12.62
CA TYR A 463 -24.21 -1.48 -12.51
C TYR A 463 -24.63 -0.73 -13.80
N GLN A 464 -23.76 0.13 -14.33
CA GLN A 464 -24.05 0.88 -15.53
C GLN A 464 -24.16 0.00 -16.78
N MET A 465 -23.31 -1.01 -16.92
CA MET A 465 -23.43 -2.00 -18.01
C MET A 465 -24.77 -2.71 -17.99
N LEU A 466 -25.24 -3.11 -16.80
CA LEU A 466 -26.50 -3.83 -16.65
C LEU A 466 -27.74 -2.95 -16.81
N THR A 467 -27.70 -1.69 -16.33
CA THR A 467 -28.90 -0.83 -16.25
C THR A 467 -28.92 0.31 -17.26
N GLY A 468 -27.77 0.68 -17.82
CA GLY A 468 -27.59 1.88 -18.66
C GLY A 468 -27.52 3.19 -17.83
N HIS A 469 -27.56 3.12 -16.51
CA HIS A 469 -27.58 4.29 -15.61
C HIS A 469 -26.51 4.18 -14.53
N LEU A 470 -26.23 5.27 -13.84
CA LEU A 470 -25.35 5.28 -12.68
C LEU A 470 -26.13 5.01 -11.38
N PRO A 471 -25.54 4.28 -10.39
CA PRO A 471 -26.25 3.84 -9.19
C PRO A 471 -26.76 4.99 -8.31
N TYR A 472 -26.04 6.10 -8.29
CA TYR A 472 -26.34 7.31 -7.53
C TYR A 472 -26.62 8.53 -8.41
N GLY A 473 -26.54 8.39 -9.74
CA GLY A 473 -26.70 9.51 -10.69
C GLY A 473 -25.73 10.66 -10.39
N ALA A 474 -26.24 11.89 -10.33
CA ALA A 474 -25.44 13.09 -10.04
C ALA A 474 -25.22 13.35 -8.52
N GLN A 475 -25.66 12.46 -7.62
CA GLN A 475 -25.58 12.70 -6.18
C GLN A 475 -24.14 12.68 -5.66
N LEU A 476 -23.27 11.85 -6.26
CA LEU A 476 -21.85 11.77 -5.86
C LEU A 476 -21.13 13.12 -5.99
N ALA A 477 -21.42 13.89 -7.03
CA ALA A 477 -20.83 15.21 -7.23
C ALA A 477 -21.22 16.27 -6.17
N LYS A 478 -22.24 15.97 -5.36
CA LYS A 478 -22.76 16.89 -4.33
C LYS A 478 -22.22 16.62 -2.93
N ILE A 479 -21.40 15.59 -2.77
CA ILE A 479 -20.82 15.23 -1.47
C ILE A 479 -19.80 16.31 -1.07
N ARG A 480 -20.03 16.93 0.09
CA ARG A 480 -19.10 17.86 0.75
C ARG A 480 -18.73 17.44 2.17
N GLY A 481 -19.38 16.42 2.70
CA GLY A 481 -19.17 15.95 4.06
C GLY A 481 -19.82 14.59 4.32
N ARG A 482 -19.53 14.00 5.50
CA ARG A 482 -20.05 12.68 5.88
C ARG A 482 -21.58 12.61 5.83
N SER A 483 -22.27 13.68 6.25
CA SER A 483 -23.76 13.72 6.24
C SER A 483 -24.33 13.56 4.83
N ASP A 484 -23.64 14.05 3.80
CA ASP A 484 -24.11 13.95 2.42
C ASP A 484 -23.88 12.55 1.86
N ALA A 485 -22.76 11.91 2.21
CA ALA A 485 -22.49 10.53 1.84
C ALA A 485 -23.58 9.57 2.39
N TRP A 486 -24.08 9.81 3.61
CA TRP A 486 -25.18 9.03 4.20
C TRP A 486 -26.56 9.28 3.56
N LYS A 487 -26.74 10.39 2.85
CA LYS A 487 -27.98 10.71 2.14
C LYS A 487 -28.03 10.10 0.73
N LEU A 488 -26.95 9.47 0.26
CA LEU A 488 -26.93 8.80 -1.03
C LEU A 488 -28.03 7.73 -1.11
N ARG A 489 -28.83 7.79 -2.16
CA ARG A 489 -29.90 6.83 -2.41
C ARG A 489 -29.52 5.93 -3.58
N TYR A 490 -29.21 4.69 -3.25
CA TYR A 490 -28.97 3.66 -4.25
C TYR A 490 -30.26 3.37 -5.02
N ARG A 491 -30.16 3.40 -6.37
CA ARG A 491 -31.26 2.98 -7.22
C ARG A 491 -31.14 1.48 -7.49
N PRO A 492 -32.17 0.64 -7.17
CA PRO A 492 -32.11 -0.79 -7.44
C PRO A 492 -31.86 -1.11 -8.90
N ALA A 493 -31.01 -2.11 -9.17
CA ALA A 493 -30.71 -2.62 -10.51
C ALA A 493 -31.75 -3.60 -11.04
N ILE A 494 -32.76 -3.94 -10.21
CA ILE A 494 -33.81 -4.91 -10.57
C ILE A 494 -34.60 -4.37 -11.74
N ASP A 495 -34.56 -5.11 -12.86
CA ASP A 495 -35.29 -4.81 -14.07
C ASP A 495 -35.87 -6.12 -14.64
N ALA A 496 -37.18 -6.26 -14.60
CA ALA A 496 -37.87 -7.46 -15.09
C ALA A 496 -37.70 -7.63 -16.60
N GLU A 497 -37.60 -6.54 -17.36
CA GLU A 497 -37.44 -6.60 -18.82
C GLU A 497 -36.02 -7.03 -19.23
N ARG A 498 -35.01 -6.71 -18.38
CA ARG A 498 -33.61 -7.10 -18.60
C ARG A 498 -33.21 -8.40 -17.94
N GLY A 499 -34.12 -9.01 -17.17
CA GLY A 499 -33.89 -10.29 -16.50
C GLY A 499 -32.76 -10.27 -15.46
N ILE A 500 -32.54 -9.10 -14.79
CA ILE A 500 -31.51 -8.95 -13.75
C ILE A 500 -32.05 -9.59 -12.47
N PRO A 501 -31.42 -10.68 -11.96
CA PRO A 501 -31.88 -11.33 -10.74
C PRO A 501 -31.70 -10.43 -9.51
N GLY A 502 -32.63 -10.54 -8.54
CA GLY A 502 -32.57 -9.73 -7.31
C GLY A 502 -31.31 -9.92 -6.47
N TRP A 503 -30.68 -11.09 -6.51
CA TRP A 503 -29.43 -11.34 -5.81
C TRP A 503 -28.24 -10.60 -6.43
N ILE A 504 -28.25 -10.30 -7.74
CA ILE A 504 -27.25 -9.43 -8.40
C ILE A 504 -27.41 -8.00 -7.85
N ASP A 505 -28.65 -7.49 -7.70
CA ASP A 505 -28.89 -6.19 -7.07
C ASP A 505 -28.36 -6.16 -5.64
N GLY A 506 -28.52 -7.25 -4.89
CA GLY A 506 -27.98 -7.40 -3.54
C GLY A 506 -26.45 -7.26 -3.50
N ALA A 507 -25.75 -7.98 -4.38
CA ALA A 507 -24.30 -7.92 -4.50
C ALA A 507 -23.82 -6.51 -4.91
N LEU A 508 -24.48 -5.90 -5.91
CA LEU A 508 -24.16 -4.52 -6.34
C LEU A 508 -24.41 -3.50 -5.22
N ARG A 509 -25.51 -3.61 -4.49
CA ARG A 509 -25.84 -2.73 -3.37
C ARG A 509 -24.80 -2.81 -2.26
N LYS A 510 -24.30 -4.01 -1.95
CA LYS A 510 -23.22 -4.21 -0.97
C LYS A 510 -21.92 -3.59 -1.48
N ALA A 511 -21.48 -3.87 -2.71
CA ALA A 511 -20.24 -3.33 -3.28
C ALA A 511 -20.25 -1.79 -3.43
N LEU A 512 -21.44 -1.21 -3.69
CA LEU A 512 -21.67 0.22 -3.84
C LEU A 512 -22.03 0.93 -2.54
N HIS A 513 -21.92 0.26 -1.38
CA HIS A 513 -22.26 0.90 -0.13
C HIS A 513 -21.40 2.15 0.13
N PRO A 514 -21.98 3.30 0.57
CA PRO A 514 -21.21 4.52 0.83
C PRO A 514 -20.07 4.34 1.85
N ASP A 515 -20.32 3.55 2.89
CA ASP A 515 -19.32 3.15 3.88
C ASP A 515 -18.47 2.00 3.34
N PRO A 516 -17.14 2.18 3.15
CA PRO A 516 -16.27 1.13 2.61
C PRO A 516 -16.19 -0.12 3.50
N TYR A 517 -16.40 0.00 4.81
CA TYR A 517 -16.38 -1.15 5.73
C TYR A 517 -17.61 -2.06 5.61
N LYS A 518 -18.67 -1.58 4.97
CA LYS A 518 -19.90 -2.36 4.69
C LYS A 518 -19.90 -2.99 3.30
N ARG A 519 -18.86 -2.75 2.49
CA ARG A 519 -18.65 -3.42 1.20
C ARG A 519 -18.13 -4.84 1.41
N HIS A 520 -17.93 -5.57 0.34
CA HIS A 520 -17.19 -6.84 0.36
C HIS A 520 -15.76 -6.60 0.89
N GLU A 521 -15.24 -7.60 1.55
CA GLU A 521 -13.90 -7.49 2.14
C GLU A 521 -12.82 -7.57 1.05
N ASP A 522 -13.01 -8.46 0.08
CA ASP A 522 -12.10 -8.67 -1.05
C ASP A 522 -12.84 -8.56 -2.40
N MET A 523 -12.12 -8.15 -3.43
CA MET A 523 -12.61 -8.04 -4.81
C MET A 523 -13.14 -9.38 -5.34
N SER A 524 -12.51 -10.49 -4.96
CA SER A 524 -12.93 -11.84 -5.38
C SER A 524 -14.28 -12.24 -4.80
N GLU A 525 -14.62 -11.79 -3.60
CA GLU A 525 -15.93 -12.01 -2.99
C GLU A 525 -17.04 -11.36 -3.83
N PHE A 526 -16.84 -10.09 -4.24
CA PHE A 526 -17.78 -9.41 -5.12
C PHE A 526 -17.98 -10.14 -6.45
N VAL A 527 -16.88 -10.53 -7.12
CA VAL A 527 -16.93 -11.26 -8.39
C VAL A 527 -17.61 -12.62 -8.21
N PHE A 528 -17.33 -13.34 -7.13
CA PHE A 528 -17.98 -14.61 -6.81
C PHE A 528 -19.48 -14.43 -6.62
N GLU A 529 -19.93 -13.40 -5.91
CA GLU A 529 -21.36 -13.11 -5.70
C GLU A 529 -22.09 -12.68 -6.98
N LEU A 530 -21.39 -12.18 -8.01
CA LEU A 530 -21.99 -11.95 -9.33
C LEU A 530 -22.31 -13.25 -10.09
N ARG A 531 -21.69 -14.39 -9.75
CA ARG A 531 -21.95 -15.70 -10.37
C ARG A 531 -22.79 -16.62 -9.50
N ASN A 532 -22.66 -16.51 -8.18
CA ASN A 532 -23.26 -17.43 -7.23
C ASN A 532 -24.29 -16.69 -6.36
N PRO A 533 -25.57 -17.10 -6.39
CA PRO A 533 -26.60 -16.49 -5.58
C PRO A 533 -26.26 -16.58 -4.08
N ASN A 534 -26.13 -15.44 -3.41
CA ASN A 534 -25.99 -15.42 -1.95
C ASN A 534 -27.37 -15.56 -1.31
N PRO A 535 -27.60 -16.58 -0.43
CA PRO A 535 -28.88 -16.79 0.24
C PRO A 535 -29.38 -15.58 1.03
N ALA A 536 -28.47 -14.74 1.54
CA ALA A 536 -28.84 -13.52 2.25
C ALA A 536 -29.61 -12.51 1.40
N TYR A 537 -29.42 -12.53 0.06
CA TYR A 537 -30.11 -11.65 -0.88
C TYR A 537 -31.35 -12.30 -1.49
N LEU A 538 -31.51 -13.62 -1.40
CA LEU A 538 -32.71 -14.33 -1.87
C LEU A 538 -33.90 -14.11 -0.93
N ASN A 539 -33.64 -13.86 0.35
CA ASN A 539 -34.64 -13.65 1.39
C ASN A 539 -35.00 -12.17 1.63
N THR A 540 -34.85 -11.29 0.64
CA THR A 540 -35.41 -9.94 0.74
C THR A 540 -36.94 -10.06 0.76
N ARG A 541 -37.51 -10.45 1.92
CA ARG A 541 -38.89 -10.12 2.28
C ARG A 541 -39.01 -8.62 2.05
N ILE A 542 -40.01 -8.23 1.25
CA ILE A 542 -40.40 -6.83 1.10
C ILE A 542 -40.55 -6.32 2.55
N THR A 543 -39.60 -5.51 2.99
CA THR A 543 -39.62 -4.93 4.33
C THR A 543 -40.98 -4.24 4.49
N PRO A 544 -41.76 -4.55 5.51
CA PRO A 544 -43.09 -3.96 5.71
C PRO A 544 -42.98 -2.43 5.65
N LEU A 545 -44.00 -1.77 5.11
CA LEU A 545 -44.06 -0.30 5.01
C LEU A 545 -43.72 0.40 6.32
N LEU A 546 -43.99 -0.27 7.45
CA LEU A 546 -43.67 0.17 8.80
C LEU A 546 -42.17 0.35 9.04
N GLU A 547 -41.34 -0.55 8.49
CA GLU A 547 -39.85 -0.47 8.62
C GLU A 547 -39.21 0.38 7.51
N ARG A 548 -39.84 0.40 6.33
CA ARG A 548 -39.33 1.13 5.17
C ARG A 548 -39.56 2.65 5.28
N ASN A 549 -40.70 3.07 5.82
CA ASN A 549 -41.06 4.47 6.04
C ASN A 549 -42.12 4.58 7.14
N PRO A 550 -41.72 4.56 8.43
CA PRO A 550 -42.66 4.61 9.56
C PRO A 550 -43.60 5.79 9.49
N LEU A 551 -43.09 6.94 9.05
CA LEU A 551 -43.90 8.18 8.96
C LEU A 551 -45.00 8.07 7.89
N MET A 552 -44.74 7.45 6.77
CA MET A 552 -45.71 7.23 5.71
C MET A 552 -46.76 6.17 6.11
N PHE A 553 -46.33 5.11 6.80
CA PHE A 553 -47.20 4.09 7.35
C PHE A 553 -48.24 4.71 8.33
N TRP A 554 -47.75 5.49 9.31
CA TRP A 554 -48.64 6.13 10.29
C TRP A 554 -49.52 7.21 9.67
N LYS A 555 -49.08 7.95 8.65
CA LYS A 555 -49.94 8.88 7.89
C LYS A 555 -51.07 8.18 7.15
N LEU A 556 -50.76 7.06 6.49
CA LEU A 556 -51.75 6.27 5.76
C LEU A 556 -52.77 5.61 6.71
N THR A 557 -52.30 5.04 7.83
CA THR A 557 -53.18 4.45 8.85
C THR A 557 -54.07 5.50 9.54
N SER A 558 -53.54 6.68 9.85
CA SER A 558 -54.32 7.79 10.40
C SER A 558 -55.36 8.32 9.41
N ALA A 559 -55.00 8.45 8.12
CA ALA A 559 -55.94 8.85 7.08
C ALA A 559 -57.08 7.80 6.90
N ALA A 560 -56.73 6.51 6.90
CA ALA A 560 -57.71 5.43 6.80
C ALA A 560 -58.68 5.41 8.02
N LEU A 561 -58.14 5.61 9.23
CA LEU A 561 -58.96 5.72 10.45
C LEU A 561 -59.88 6.95 10.43
N ALA A 562 -59.37 8.10 9.97
CA ALA A 562 -60.18 9.31 9.82
C ALA A 562 -61.32 9.11 8.82
N CYS A 563 -61.07 8.47 7.68
CA CYS A 563 -62.11 8.12 6.71
C CYS A 563 -63.15 7.15 7.32
N ALA A 564 -62.72 6.15 8.08
CA ALA A 564 -63.62 5.21 8.76
C ALA A 564 -64.52 5.92 9.79
N VAL A 565 -63.98 6.86 10.55
CA VAL A 565 -64.77 7.68 11.51
C VAL A 565 -65.79 8.54 10.78
N VAL A 566 -65.44 9.20 9.68
CA VAL A 566 -66.34 10.01 8.86
C VAL A 566 -67.52 9.14 8.33
N VAL A 567 -67.18 7.96 7.79
CA VAL A 567 -68.22 7.02 7.29
C VAL A 567 -69.17 6.55 8.42
N LEU A 568 -68.61 6.23 9.59
CA LEU A 568 -69.40 5.82 10.76
C LEU A 568 -70.31 6.95 11.26
N LEU A 569 -69.83 8.19 11.29
CA LEU A 569 -70.61 9.36 11.65
C LEU A 569 -71.73 9.63 10.62
N ALA A 570 -71.47 9.47 9.34
CA ALA A 570 -72.47 9.60 8.28
C ALA A 570 -73.56 8.53 8.38
N LEU A 571 -73.17 7.28 8.70
CA LEU A 571 -74.14 6.19 8.92
C LEU A 571 -74.96 6.36 10.19
N LEU A 572 -74.44 6.98 11.25
CA LEU A 572 -75.14 7.31 12.47
C LEU A 572 -76.11 8.48 12.27
N HIS A 573 -75.83 9.44 11.40
CA HIS A 573 -76.74 10.55 11.06
C HIS A 573 -77.83 10.15 10.07
N ALA A 574 -77.67 9.06 9.34
CA ALA A 574 -78.61 8.53 8.36
C ALA A 574 -79.64 7.56 9.00
N ARG A 575 -79.51 7.28 10.30
CA ARG A 575 -80.48 6.59 11.14
C ARG A 575 -81.23 7.60 12.00
#